data_4c29c8f3871d302f645aaec6ce700daa
#
_entry.id   4c29c8f3871d302f645aaec6ce700daa
#
_cell.length_a   1.000
_cell.length_b   1.000
_cell.length_c   1.000
_cell.angle_alpha   90.00
_cell.angle_beta   90.00
_cell.angle_gamma   90.00
#
_symmetry.space_group_name_H-M   'P 1'
#
loop_
_entity.id
_entity.type
_entity.pdbx_description
1 polymer ?
#
loop_
_entity_poly.entity_id
_entity_poly.type
_entity_poly.pdbx_seq_one_letter_code
_entity_poly.pdbx_strand_id
1 'polypeptide(L)'
;MVWESQESSFYEPFILRGVLGIISADSKISTYSSRTFEDSWKLEEYVLRELSNPEEFKGYILVGDLEGYIHAIDPLTGITVARKKVSRNKITTLISRSDSFYAIDEKMRLFSLSF
;
A
#
# COMPACT_ATOMS: atom_id res chain seq x y z
N MET A 1 -13.31 11.27 18.71
CA MET A 1 -12.34 12.25 18.15
C MET A 1 -12.32 12.18 16.64
N VAL A 2 -12.33 13.32 16.01
CA VAL A 2 -12.22 13.38 14.54
C VAL A 2 -10.78 13.74 14.17
N TRP A 3 -10.17 12.93 13.34
CA TRP A 3 -8.83 13.19 12.82
C TRP A 3 -8.95 13.58 11.34
N GLU A 4 -8.29 14.66 10.97
CA GLU A 4 -8.32 15.17 9.61
C GLU A 4 -6.90 15.31 9.08
N SER A 5 -6.74 15.00 7.80
CA SER A 5 -5.50 15.20 7.07
C SER A 5 -5.72 16.25 5.99
N GLN A 6 -4.69 17.03 5.71
CA GLN A 6 -4.70 18.00 4.63
C GLN A 6 -4.51 17.34 3.26
N GLU A 7 -4.17 16.07 3.26
CA GLU A 7 -3.93 15.33 2.04
C GLU A 7 -5.21 14.70 1.50
N SER A 8 -5.40 14.76 0.19
CA SER A 8 -6.47 14.05 -0.48
C SER A 8 -6.09 12.57 -0.59
N SER A 9 -7.04 11.69 -0.31
CA SER A 9 -6.81 10.26 -0.47
C SER A 9 -8.01 9.64 -1.19
N PHE A 10 -7.74 8.80 -2.18
CA PHE A 10 -8.74 8.03 -2.89
C PHE A 10 -8.79 6.58 -2.45
N TYR A 11 -7.91 6.18 -1.52
CA TYR A 11 -7.86 4.84 -0.99
C TYR A 11 -8.22 4.85 0.48
N GLU A 12 -8.73 3.72 0.95
CA GLU A 12 -8.99 3.57 2.36
C GLU A 12 -7.67 3.64 3.13
N PRO A 13 -7.65 4.31 4.29
CA PRO A 13 -6.46 4.30 5.11
C PRO A 13 -6.19 2.89 5.63
N PHE A 14 -4.93 2.64 6.01
CA PHE A 14 -4.57 1.39 6.65
C PHE A 14 -4.04 1.65 8.06
N ILE A 15 -4.23 0.66 8.93
CA ILE A 15 -3.67 0.69 10.29
C ILE A 15 -2.95 -0.63 10.51
N LEU A 16 -1.67 -0.56 10.86
CA LEU A 16 -0.87 -1.74 11.12
C LEU A 16 0.24 -1.40 12.09
N ARG A 17 0.35 -2.21 13.17
CA ARG A 17 1.40 -2.06 14.18
C ARG A 17 1.50 -0.64 14.76
N GLY A 18 0.36 -0.01 15.00
CA GLY A 18 0.31 1.33 15.57
C GLY A 18 0.60 2.45 14.58
N VAL A 19 0.64 2.15 13.29
CA VAL A 19 0.85 3.13 12.23
C VAL A 19 -0.43 3.28 11.43
N LEU A 20 -0.90 4.52 11.31
CA LEU A 20 -2.02 4.89 10.46
C LEU A 20 -1.48 5.47 9.17
N GLY A 21 -1.81 4.89 8.04
CA GLY A 21 -1.31 5.33 6.75
C GLY A 21 -2.40 5.80 5.81
N ILE A 22 -2.07 6.76 4.97
CA ILE A 22 -2.96 7.31 3.96
C ILE A 22 -2.19 7.40 2.65
N ILE A 23 -2.80 6.91 1.57
CA ILE A 23 -2.25 7.05 0.23
C ILE A 23 -3.00 8.17 -0.47
N SER A 24 -2.29 9.22 -0.87
CA SER A 24 -2.90 10.34 -1.56
C SER A 24 -3.14 10.04 -3.04
N ALA A 25 -3.85 10.93 -3.71
CA ALA A 25 -4.21 10.77 -5.13
C ALA A 25 -2.99 10.61 -6.04
N ASP A 26 -1.87 11.21 -5.68
CA ASP A 26 -0.63 11.13 -6.46
C ASP A 26 0.31 10.01 -6.00
N SER A 27 -0.20 9.08 -5.19
CA SER A 27 0.54 7.92 -4.69
C SER A 27 1.64 8.25 -3.70
N LYS A 28 1.49 9.34 -2.98
CA LYS A 28 2.34 9.67 -1.85
C LYS A 28 1.78 8.97 -0.61
N ILE A 29 2.62 8.25 0.11
CA ILE A 29 2.20 7.55 1.33
C ILE A 29 2.62 8.37 2.53
N SER A 30 1.65 8.76 3.36
CA SER A 30 1.90 9.51 4.59
C SER A 30 1.42 8.70 5.77
N THR A 31 2.21 8.64 6.83
CA THR A 31 1.86 7.85 8.00
C THR A 31 1.97 8.66 9.29
N TYR A 32 1.22 8.20 10.28
CA TYR A 32 1.09 8.86 11.57
C TYR A 32 1.05 7.78 12.65
N SER A 33 1.43 8.15 13.87
CA SER A 33 1.21 7.27 15.01
C SER A 33 -0.30 7.15 15.25
N SER A 34 -0.82 5.94 15.32
CA SER A 34 -2.24 5.74 15.56
C SER A 34 -2.64 6.14 16.99
N ARG A 35 -1.68 6.32 17.89
CA ARG A 35 -1.91 6.71 19.27
C ARG A 35 -1.93 8.22 19.46
N THR A 36 -0.97 8.92 18.85
CA THR A 36 -0.77 10.35 19.07
C THR A 36 -1.10 11.21 17.86
N PHE A 37 -1.24 10.59 16.68
CA PHE A 37 -1.42 11.25 15.38
C PHE A 37 -0.24 12.13 14.97
N GLU A 38 0.92 11.92 15.60
CA GLU A 38 2.13 12.60 15.19
C GLU A 38 2.66 11.96 13.92
N ASP A 39 3.35 12.76 13.09
CA ASP A 39 3.94 12.27 11.85
C ASP A 39 4.89 11.11 12.13
N SER A 40 4.83 10.09 11.29
CA SER A 40 5.77 9.00 11.28
C SER A 40 6.62 9.10 10.03
N TRP A 41 6.59 8.12 9.14
CA TRP A 41 7.37 8.20 7.91
C TRP A 41 6.48 8.61 6.73
N LYS A 42 7.11 9.17 5.71
CA LYS A 42 6.44 9.51 4.45
C LYS A 42 7.26 8.94 3.31
N LEU A 43 6.57 8.50 2.25
CA LEU A 43 7.20 7.84 1.14
C LEU A 43 6.72 8.48 -0.15
N GLU A 44 7.65 9.07 -0.90
CA GLU A 44 7.33 9.75 -2.15
C GLU A 44 7.89 9.03 -3.37
N GLU A 45 8.59 7.91 -3.18
CA GLU A 45 9.19 7.18 -4.29
C GLU A 45 8.17 6.57 -5.26
N TYR A 46 6.91 6.48 -4.83
CA TYR A 46 5.83 5.93 -5.66
C TYR A 46 4.94 7.00 -6.27
N VAL A 47 5.31 8.27 -6.16
CA VAL A 47 4.54 9.36 -6.77
C VAL A 47 4.39 9.11 -8.27
N LEU A 48 3.16 9.28 -8.77
CA LEU A 48 2.76 9.02 -10.15
C LEU A 48 2.81 7.55 -10.58
N ARG A 49 2.95 6.62 -9.64
CA ARG A 49 2.93 5.20 -9.94
C ARG A 49 1.54 4.57 -9.90
N GLU A 50 0.51 5.36 -9.61
CA GLU A 50 -0.88 4.93 -9.57
C GLU A 50 -1.07 3.66 -8.72
N LEU A 51 -0.73 3.79 -7.44
CA LEU A 51 -0.79 2.66 -6.53
C LEU A 51 -2.20 2.09 -6.38
N SER A 52 -2.29 0.78 -6.23
CA SER A 52 -3.52 0.09 -5.91
C SER A 52 -3.91 0.32 -4.44
N ASN A 53 -5.04 -0.27 -4.02
CA ASN A 53 -5.38 -0.29 -2.60
C ASN A 53 -4.25 -0.96 -1.80
N PRO A 54 -3.94 -0.44 -0.61
CA PRO A 54 -2.97 -1.09 0.27
C PRO A 54 -3.61 -2.29 0.95
N GLU A 55 -2.83 -3.36 1.16
CA GLU A 55 -3.28 -4.53 1.90
C GLU A 55 -2.17 -4.99 2.83
N GLU A 56 -2.56 -5.45 4.00
CA GLU A 56 -1.62 -6.04 4.94
C GLU A 56 -1.44 -7.52 4.66
N PHE A 57 -0.20 -7.99 4.64
CA PHE A 57 0.08 -9.40 4.51
C PHE A 57 1.36 -9.74 5.27
N LYS A 58 1.24 -10.67 6.23
CA LYS A 58 2.37 -11.14 7.07
C LYS A 58 3.14 -10.00 7.73
N GLY A 59 2.42 -8.96 8.16
CA GLY A 59 3.01 -7.84 8.87
C GLY A 59 3.60 -6.75 8.00
N TYR A 60 3.45 -6.84 6.69
CA TYR A 60 3.91 -5.83 5.74
C TYR A 60 2.73 -5.18 5.04
N ILE A 61 2.96 -3.98 4.52
CA ILE A 61 1.98 -3.28 3.69
C ILE A 61 2.36 -3.55 2.24
N LEU A 62 1.43 -4.08 1.46
CA LEU A 62 1.65 -4.34 0.06
C LEU A 62 0.84 -3.38 -0.79
N VAL A 63 1.46 -2.85 -1.84
CA VAL A 63 0.81 -1.98 -2.83
C VAL A 63 1.24 -2.40 -4.23
N GLY A 64 0.31 -2.36 -5.17
CA GLY A 64 0.62 -2.62 -6.57
C GLY A 64 0.77 -1.31 -7.34
N ASP A 65 1.52 -1.32 -8.42
CA ASP A 65 1.74 -0.12 -9.22
C ASP A 65 1.31 -0.28 -10.68
N LEU A 66 1.46 0.80 -11.44
CA LEU A 66 1.01 0.87 -12.83
C LEU A 66 1.85 -0.01 -13.77
N GLU A 67 3.05 -0.39 -13.37
CA GLU A 67 3.92 -1.24 -14.19
C GLU A 67 3.80 -2.73 -13.85
N GLY A 68 2.90 -3.08 -12.94
CA GLY A 68 2.65 -4.48 -12.58
C GLY A 68 3.52 -5.02 -11.48
N TYR A 69 4.21 -4.14 -10.75
CA TYR A 69 4.98 -4.53 -9.57
C TYR A 69 4.13 -4.48 -8.32
N ILE A 70 4.45 -5.35 -7.38
CA ILE A 70 3.94 -5.29 -6.01
C ILE A 70 5.12 -5.00 -5.09
N HIS A 71 4.96 -3.99 -4.25
CA HIS A 71 5.98 -3.54 -3.31
C HIS A 71 5.55 -3.89 -1.89
N ALA A 72 6.46 -4.45 -1.10
CA ALA A 72 6.22 -4.74 0.31
C ALA A 72 6.98 -3.72 1.16
N ILE A 73 6.26 -3.03 2.02
CA ILE A 73 6.79 -1.93 2.82
C ILE A 73 6.72 -2.29 4.29
N ASP A 74 7.83 -2.07 5.00
CA ASP A 74 7.85 -2.23 6.45
C ASP A 74 7.03 -1.11 7.08
N PRO A 75 5.96 -1.42 7.83
CA PRO A 75 5.08 -0.38 8.37
C PRO A 75 5.73 0.48 9.46
N LEU A 76 6.79 0.01 10.08
CA LEU A 76 7.46 0.76 11.15
C LEU A 76 8.49 1.76 10.62
N THR A 77 9.12 1.46 9.50
CA THR A 77 10.21 2.28 8.96
C THR A 77 9.90 2.96 7.64
N GLY A 78 8.92 2.44 6.89
CA GLY A 78 8.62 2.93 5.55
C GLY A 78 9.58 2.43 4.49
N ILE A 79 10.46 1.50 4.83
CA ILE A 79 11.43 0.96 3.88
C ILE A 79 10.77 -0.13 3.03
N THR A 80 10.94 -0.04 1.71
CA THR A 80 10.51 -1.10 0.81
C THR A 80 11.47 -2.27 0.95
N VAL A 81 10.95 -3.40 1.45
CA VAL A 81 11.79 -4.58 1.73
C VAL A 81 11.76 -5.60 0.61
N ALA A 82 10.77 -5.54 -0.25
CA ALA A 82 10.66 -6.49 -1.37
C ALA A 82 9.85 -5.87 -2.50
N ARG A 83 10.13 -6.33 -3.71
CA ARG A 83 9.43 -5.90 -4.91
C ARG A 83 9.35 -7.09 -5.85
N LYS A 84 8.18 -7.30 -6.44
CA LYS A 84 7.99 -8.43 -7.36
C LYS A 84 7.16 -7.99 -8.55
N LYS A 85 7.66 -8.26 -9.75
CA LYS A 85 6.88 -8.02 -10.97
C LYS A 85 5.93 -9.20 -11.17
N VAL A 86 4.65 -8.88 -11.26
CA VAL A 86 3.58 -9.87 -11.33
C VAL A 86 2.92 -9.87 -12.70
N SER A 87 2.76 -8.69 -13.29
CA SER A 87 2.06 -8.53 -14.56
C SER A 87 2.77 -7.50 -15.42
N ARG A 88 2.46 -7.50 -16.70
CA ARG A 88 2.88 -6.43 -17.62
C ARG A 88 1.96 -5.22 -17.51
N ASN A 89 0.82 -5.39 -16.86
CA ASN A 89 -0.22 -4.38 -16.80
C ASN A 89 -0.37 -3.87 -15.37
N LYS A 90 -1.03 -2.71 -15.25
CA LYS A 90 -1.29 -2.09 -13.97
C LYS A 90 -2.01 -3.04 -13.01
N ILE A 91 -1.55 -3.09 -11.77
CA ILE A 91 -2.24 -3.81 -10.70
C ILE A 91 -3.36 -2.91 -10.20
N THR A 92 -4.60 -3.38 -10.27
CA THR A 92 -5.76 -2.59 -9.88
C THR A 92 -6.27 -2.92 -8.48
N THR A 93 -6.12 -4.17 -8.05
CA THR A 93 -6.69 -4.62 -6.77
C THR A 93 -5.80 -5.66 -6.12
N LEU A 94 -5.63 -5.53 -4.81
CA LEU A 94 -4.96 -6.53 -4.00
C LEU A 94 -5.96 -7.13 -3.03
N ILE A 95 -5.85 -8.44 -2.79
CA ILE A 95 -6.70 -9.16 -1.86
C ILE A 95 -5.81 -9.98 -0.93
N SER A 96 -5.93 -9.74 0.37
CA SER A 96 -5.15 -10.43 1.38
C SER A 96 -6.03 -11.37 2.20
N ARG A 97 -5.53 -12.58 2.42
CA ARG A 97 -6.12 -13.58 3.32
C ARG A 97 -5.03 -14.02 4.28
N SER A 98 -5.39 -14.83 5.28
CA SER A 98 -4.41 -15.22 6.31
C SER A 98 -3.20 -15.96 5.71
N ASP A 99 -3.42 -16.83 4.73
CA ASP A 99 -2.36 -17.68 4.17
C ASP A 99 -2.11 -17.46 2.69
N SER A 100 -2.84 -16.54 2.06
CA SER A 100 -2.72 -16.35 0.62
C SER A 100 -2.90 -14.90 0.23
N PHE A 101 -2.29 -14.53 -0.86
CA PHE A 101 -2.32 -13.16 -1.37
C PHE A 101 -2.58 -13.19 -2.86
N TYR A 102 -3.47 -12.32 -3.32
CA TYR A 102 -3.88 -12.27 -4.72
C TYR A 102 -3.80 -10.85 -5.25
N ALA A 103 -3.50 -10.74 -6.55
CA ALA A 103 -3.50 -9.47 -7.25
C ALA A 103 -4.34 -9.60 -8.52
N ILE A 104 -5.01 -8.52 -8.88
CA ILE A 104 -5.78 -8.43 -10.11
C ILE A 104 -5.23 -7.27 -10.92
N ASP A 105 -4.96 -7.49 -12.21
CA ASP A 105 -4.46 -6.44 -13.08
C ASP A 105 -5.60 -5.80 -13.89
N GLU A 106 -5.28 -4.76 -14.66
CA GLU A 106 -6.28 -4.02 -15.44
C GLU A 106 -6.92 -4.85 -16.56
N LYS A 107 -6.34 -5.99 -16.90
CA LYS A 107 -6.90 -6.94 -17.86
C LYS A 107 -7.77 -7.99 -17.18
N MET A 108 -8.08 -7.79 -15.89
CA MET A 108 -8.91 -8.71 -15.10
C MET A 108 -8.26 -10.08 -14.88
N ARG A 109 -6.94 -10.17 -14.94
CA ARG A 109 -6.23 -11.41 -14.66
C ARG A 109 -5.94 -11.51 -13.18
N LEU A 110 -6.15 -12.70 -12.63
CA LEU A 110 -5.92 -12.99 -11.21
C LEU A 110 -4.59 -13.72 -11.03
N PHE A 111 -3.77 -13.22 -10.13
CA PHE A 111 -2.49 -13.83 -9.79
C PHE A 111 -2.50 -14.25 -8.33
N SER A 112 -2.05 -15.47 -8.06
CA SER A 112 -1.84 -15.97 -6.70
C SER A 112 -0.36 -15.81 -6.39
N LEU A 113 -0.04 -15.21 -5.26
CA LEU A 113 1.33 -14.83 -4.93
C LEU A 113 1.79 -15.47 -3.64
N SER A 114 3.09 -15.72 -3.57
CA SER A 114 3.76 -16.11 -2.33
C SER A 114 4.94 -15.17 -2.09
N PHE A 115 5.09 -14.75 -0.86
CA PHE A 115 6.17 -13.89 -0.43
C PHE A 115 6.98 -14.55 0.68
#